data_c4541fa5fd21b37fd72cc75c4a733f16
#
_entry.id   c4541fa5fd21b37fd72cc75c4a733f16
#
_cell.length_a   1.000
_cell.length_b   1.000
_cell.length_c   1.000
_cell.angle_alpha   90.00
_cell.angle_beta   90.00
_cell.angle_gamma   90.00
#
_symmetry.space_group_name_H-M   'P 1'
#
loop_
_entity.id
_entity.type
_entity.pdbx_description
1 polymer ?
#
loop_
_entity_poly.entity_id
_entity_poly.type
_entity_poly.pdbx_seq_one_letter_code
_entity_poly.pdbx_strand_id
1 'polypeptide(L)'
;MACTTILVGKDASYDGSTIIARNEDSANGEFCPKRFIVVKPDEQPRHYKSVLSHVEVDLPDEPLQYTAVPNADLKEGIWGEAGVNEANVAMSATETLTTNERVLGADPFVELTPAKGKKGEDGYEPEVPGGIGEEDFLTLVLPYVKTAREGVTRLGALLEQYGTYEMNGVAFSDVDEIWWLETVGGHHWIAKRVPDEAYVTMPNQLGIDEFDLDDALGDQEEHMCSADLGEFIERNHLDLAVENVTPFNPRDAFGSHSDSDHVYNTPRAWYMQRFLNPYDEQWDGRDADHQPTSDDIPWARQPDRKITIEDVKYVLSSHYQAPRTIRTASSATSIRATCSVRSASTVRASCPSCRSARTARRSTVPCSGSPTAPTRLTRSCRSSRTSTPRRSILRTPPRASPPRTSTGRTASLRPCATPASPTPPMPSNATRRRPARWATAW
;
A
#
# COMPACT_ATOMS: atom_id res chain seq x y z
N MET A 1 -0.28 -2.52 13.06
CA MET A 1 1.12 -2.01 13.23
C MET A 1 1.38 -0.91 12.23
N ALA A 2 2.31 -0.02 12.52
CA ALA A 2 2.69 1.01 11.57
C ALA A 2 3.68 0.43 10.57
N CYS A 3 3.38 0.51 9.29
CA CYS A 3 4.20 -0.03 8.21
C CYS A 3 4.38 1.02 7.11
N THR A 4 5.29 0.78 6.19
CA THR A 4 5.46 1.60 4.97
C THR A 4 5.87 0.68 3.84
N THR A 5 5.06 0.65 2.79
CA THR A 5 5.28 -0.21 1.63
C THR A 5 5.68 0.61 0.41
N ILE A 6 6.57 0.08 -0.40
CA ILE A 6 6.89 0.55 -1.75
C ILE A 6 6.81 -0.61 -2.74
N LEU A 7 6.15 -0.38 -3.85
CA LEU A 7 6.04 -1.31 -4.97
C LEU A 7 6.70 -0.67 -6.18
N VAL A 8 7.46 -1.44 -6.98
CA VAL A 8 8.13 -0.90 -8.17
C VAL A 8 7.90 -1.84 -9.35
N GLY A 9 7.23 -1.34 -10.36
CA GLY A 9 6.97 -2.05 -11.61
C GLY A 9 8.26 -2.42 -12.34
N LYS A 10 8.21 -3.45 -13.16
CA LYS A 10 9.40 -4.00 -13.84
C LYS A 10 10.09 -3.00 -14.76
N ASP A 11 9.32 -2.11 -15.39
CA ASP A 11 9.87 -1.08 -16.27
C ASP A 11 10.32 0.18 -15.51
N ALA A 12 9.90 0.37 -14.26
CA ALA A 12 10.41 1.39 -13.35
C ALA A 12 11.68 0.94 -12.63
N SER A 13 11.90 -0.34 -12.45
CA SER A 13 13.09 -0.88 -11.78
C SER A 13 14.34 -0.85 -12.67
N TYR A 14 15.52 -0.78 -12.04
CA TYR A 14 16.81 -0.69 -12.75
C TYR A 14 17.14 -1.95 -13.56
N ASP A 15 16.80 -3.12 -13.03
CA ASP A 15 17.16 -4.42 -13.62
C ASP A 15 15.99 -5.18 -14.27
N GLY A 16 14.84 -4.55 -14.36
CA GLY A 16 13.65 -5.14 -14.96
C GLY A 16 12.91 -6.15 -14.08
N SER A 17 13.25 -6.21 -12.78
CA SER A 17 12.50 -7.03 -11.82
C SER A 17 11.31 -6.25 -11.22
N THR A 18 10.23 -6.95 -10.89
CA THR A 18 9.20 -6.46 -9.98
C THR A 18 9.76 -6.41 -8.56
N ILE A 19 9.44 -5.35 -7.80
CA ILE A 19 9.93 -5.19 -6.43
C ILE A 19 8.75 -4.89 -5.51
N ILE A 20 8.59 -5.67 -4.46
CA ILE A 20 7.74 -5.35 -3.31
C ILE A 20 8.60 -5.27 -2.06
N ALA A 21 8.47 -4.20 -1.29
CA ALA A 21 9.26 -4.01 -0.08
C ALA A 21 8.48 -3.23 0.97
N ARG A 22 8.66 -3.62 2.25
CA ARG A 22 7.93 -3.05 3.37
C ARG A 22 8.82 -2.91 4.60
N ASN A 23 8.64 -1.82 5.35
CA ASN A 23 9.00 -1.77 6.76
C ASN A 23 7.88 -2.35 7.59
N GLU A 24 8.24 -3.06 8.62
CA GLU A 24 7.37 -3.39 9.74
C GLU A 24 7.82 -2.57 10.94
N ASP A 25 6.90 -1.82 11.53
CA ASP A 25 7.13 -1.01 12.72
C ASP A 25 6.36 -1.59 13.89
N SER A 26 7.06 -2.01 14.94
CA SER A 26 6.40 -2.49 16.15
C SER A 26 5.79 -1.33 16.97
N ALA A 27 4.67 -1.61 17.64
CA ALA A 27 4.02 -0.66 18.52
C ALA A 27 4.96 -0.20 19.65
N ASN A 28 4.95 1.11 19.96
CA ASN A 28 5.68 1.72 21.07
C ASN A 28 7.20 1.46 21.09
N GLY A 29 7.79 1.04 19.96
CA GLY A 29 9.22 0.72 19.88
C GLY A 29 9.58 -0.60 20.58
N GLU A 30 8.65 -1.49 20.76
CA GLU A 30 8.87 -2.85 21.21
C GLU A 30 9.73 -3.63 20.22
N PHE A 31 10.57 -4.51 20.71
CA PHE A 31 11.39 -5.36 19.88
C PHE A 31 10.70 -6.70 19.61
N CYS A 32 10.15 -6.82 18.40
CA CYS A 32 9.53 -8.06 17.91
C CYS A 32 10.54 -8.83 17.03
N PRO A 33 11.29 -9.78 17.58
CA PRO A 33 12.29 -10.52 16.80
C PRO A 33 11.60 -11.42 15.78
N LYS A 34 12.12 -11.40 14.55
CA LYS A 34 11.64 -12.24 13.44
C LYS A 34 12.63 -13.36 13.14
N ARG A 35 12.13 -14.41 12.48
CA ARG A 35 12.93 -15.51 11.94
C ARG A 35 12.74 -15.57 10.43
N PHE A 36 13.81 -15.82 9.70
CA PHE A 36 13.70 -16.22 8.30
C PHE A 36 13.65 -17.75 8.24
N ILE A 37 12.57 -18.28 7.68
CA ILE A 37 12.36 -19.72 7.58
C ILE A 37 11.99 -20.15 6.16
N VAL A 38 12.19 -21.42 5.88
CA VAL A 38 11.64 -22.10 4.69
C VAL A 38 10.62 -23.10 5.21
N VAL A 39 9.40 -23.02 4.72
CA VAL A 39 8.29 -23.91 5.08
C VAL A 39 8.07 -24.91 3.95
N LYS A 40 8.28 -26.20 4.21
CA LYS A 40 8.13 -27.26 3.22
C LYS A 40 6.68 -27.74 3.14
N PRO A 41 6.27 -28.36 2.04
CA PRO A 41 4.90 -28.87 1.87
C PRO A 41 4.43 -29.81 2.98
N ASP A 42 5.32 -30.65 3.48
CA ASP A 42 5.04 -31.62 4.56
C ASP A 42 5.01 -31.01 5.97
N GLU A 43 5.51 -29.78 6.11
CA GLU A 43 5.51 -29.02 7.38
C GLU A 43 4.26 -28.12 7.51
N GLN A 44 3.43 -28.02 6.47
CA GLN A 44 2.27 -27.14 6.45
C GLN A 44 1.01 -27.83 6.95
N PRO A 45 0.17 -27.13 7.74
CA PRO A 45 -1.09 -27.70 8.22
C PRO A 45 -2.06 -27.93 7.05
N ARG A 46 -2.97 -28.91 7.18
CA ARG A 46 -4.15 -29.07 6.32
C ARG A 46 -5.40 -28.47 6.94
N HIS A 47 -5.35 -28.21 8.22
CA HIS A 47 -6.35 -27.50 8.97
C HIS A 47 -5.64 -26.39 9.76
N TYR A 48 -5.94 -25.14 9.41
CA TYR A 48 -5.37 -23.96 10.03
C TYR A 48 -6.33 -23.42 11.07
N LYS A 49 -5.80 -22.96 12.18
CA LYS A 49 -6.53 -22.22 13.20
C LYS A 49 -5.77 -20.95 13.58
N SER A 50 -6.41 -19.79 13.44
CA SER A 50 -5.88 -18.51 13.90
C SER A 50 -5.73 -18.50 15.42
N VAL A 51 -4.67 -17.86 15.91
CA VAL A 51 -4.46 -17.64 17.35
C VAL A 51 -5.28 -16.47 17.86
N LEU A 52 -5.44 -15.42 17.03
CA LEU A 52 -6.13 -14.19 17.45
C LEU A 52 -7.64 -14.28 17.27
N SER A 53 -8.09 -14.73 16.13
CA SER A 53 -9.52 -14.73 15.79
C SER A 53 -10.22 -16.06 16.03
N HIS A 54 -9.46 -17.14 16.26
CA HIS A 54 -9.92 -18.52 16.38
C HIS A 54 -10.62 -19.06 15.10
N VAL A 55 -10.55 -18.35 13.97
CA VAL A 55 -11.10 -18.87 12.71
C VAL A 55 -10.39 -20.15 12.31
N GLU A 56 -11.14 -21.10 11.82
CA GLU A 56 -10.63 -22.39 11.33
C GLU A 56 -10.84 -22.47 9.81
N VAL A 57 -9.76 -22.84 9.10
CA VAL A 57 -9.73 -22.90 7.64
C VAL A 57 -9.15 -24.21 7.18
N ASP A 58 -9.89 -24.98 6.39
CA ASP A 58 -9.37 -26.15 5.73
C ASP A 58 -8.53 -25.75 4.49
N LEU A 59 -7.33 -26.26 4.42
CA LEU A 59 -6.36 -25.87 3.39
C LEU A 59 -6.20 -26.99 2.34
N PRO A 60 -5.91 -26.64 1.07
CA PRO A 60 -5.67 -27.60 0.01
C PRO A 60 -4.52 -28.58 0.31
N ASP A 61 -4.58 -29.77 -0.27
CA ASP A 61 -3.64 -30.87 -0.02
C ASP A 61 -2.23 -30.66 -0.61
N GLU A 62 -2.11 -29.81 -1.63
CA GLU A 62 -0.89 -29.63 -2.41
C GLU A 62 -0.29 -28.20 -2.26
N PRO A 63 0.22 -27.83 -1.08
CA PRO A 63 0.88 -26.54 -0.91
C PRO A 63 2.26 -26.54 -1.55
N LEU A 64 2.65 -25.38 -2.07
CA LEU A 64 4.01 -25.09 -2.52
C LEU A 64 4.95 -24.84 -1.32
N GLN A 65 6.24 -25.13 -1.48
CA GLN A 65 7.25 -24.63 -0.55
C GLN A 65 7.33 -23.12 -0.62
N TYR A 66 7.50 -22.46 0.53
CA TYR A 66 7.67 -21.01 0.56
C TYR A 66 8.62 -20.55 1.66
N THR A 67 9.11 -19.33 1.54
CA THR A 67 9.86 -18.64 2.60
C THR A 67 8.92 -17.74 3.39
N ALA A 68 9.22 -17.50 4.67
CA ALA A 68 8.47 -16.57 5.51
C ALA A 68 9.38 -15.89 6.53
N VAL A 69 8.90 -14.81 7.12
CA VAL A 69 9.60 -14.03 8.15
C VAL A 69 8.73 -13.91 9.42
N PRO A 70 8.30 -15.03 10.01
CA PRO A 70 7.38 -15.02 11.14
C PRO A 70 8.02 -14.48 12.42
N ASN A 71 7.16 -14.17 13.38
CA ASN A 71 7.55 -13.88 14.75
C ASN A 71 8.41 -15.01 15.33
N ALA A 72 9.43 -14.65 16.10
CA ALA A 72 10.23 -15.63 16.83
C ALA A 72 9.46 -16.26 18.02
N ASP A 73 8.57 -15.48 18.64
CA ASP A 73 7.59 -15.93 19.63
C ASP A 73 6.22 -16.04 18.96
N LEU A 74 5.64 -17.22 18.95
CA LEU A 74 4.37 -17.52 18.26
C LEU A 74 3.14 -17.43 19.18
N LYS A 75 3.25 -16.79 20.35
CA LYS A 75 2.13 -16.69 21.30
C LYS A 75 0.95 -15.93 20.75
N GLU A 76 1.20 -14.95 19.89
CA GLU A 76 0.19 -14.11 19.25
C GLU A 76 -0.02 -14.50 17.77
N GLY A 77 0.42 -15.69 17.37
CA GLY A 77 0.26 -16.21 16.03
C GLY A 77 1.54 -16.17 15.18
N ILE A 78 1.40 -16.56 13.91
CA ILE A 78 2.54 -16.76 13.01
C ILE A 78 3.10 -15.44 12.51
N TRP A 79 2.26 -14.54 12.04
CA TRP A 79 2.65 -13.25 11.46
C TRP A 79 3.76 -13.42 10.41
N GLY A 80 3.43 -14.13 9.34
CA GLY A 80 4.39 -14.57 8.32
C GLY A 80 5.08 -13.44 7.56
N GLU A 81 4.54 -12.24 7.57
CA GLU A 81 5.01 -10.95 7.07
C GLU A 81 5.25 -10.90 5.56
N ALA A 82 6.28 -11.59 5.09
CA ALA A 82 6.62 -11.63 3.68
C ALA A 82 7.23 -12.96 3.30
N GLY A 83 7.04 -13.38 2.06
CA GLY A 83 7.59 -14.62 1.56
C GLY A 83 7.57 -14.72 0.06
N VAL A 84 8.21 -15.78 -0.43
CA VAL A 84 8.20 -16.17 -1.84
C VAL A 84 8.04 -17.67 -1.91
N ASN A 85 7.16 -18.15 -2.77
CA ASN A 85 6.95 -19.57 -3.00
C ASN A 85 7.82 -20.10 -4.15
N GLU A 86 7.83 -21.41 -4.34
CA GLU A 86 8.63 -22.06 -5.37
C GLU A 86 8.14 -21.79 -6.81
N ALA A 87 6.93 -21.26 -6.99
CA ALA A 87 6.45 -20.75 -8.27
C ALA A 87 6.96 -19.31 -8.55
N ASN A 88 7.78 -18.75 -7.65
CA ASN A 88 8.32 -17.39 -7.73
C ASN A 88 7.24 -16.30 -7.60
N VAL A 89 6.17 -16.58 -6.88
CA VAL A 89 5.23 -15.56 -6.41
C VAL A 89 5.71 -15.04 -5.08
N ALA A 90 5.82 -13.72 -4.97
CA ALA A 90 6.11 -13.04 -3.71
C ALA A 90 4.83 -12.43 -3.15
N MET A 91 4.71 -12.43 -1.83
CA MET A 91 3.64 -11.77 -1.08
C MET A 91 4.27 -10.98 0.07
N SER A 92 3.83 -9.76 0.27
CA SER A 92 4.09 -8.99 1.49
C SER A 92 2.76 -8.64 2.12
N ALA A 93 2.47 -9.27 3.21
CA ALA A 93 1.32 -9.00 4.03
C ALA A 93 1.84 -8.39 5.33
N THR A 94 1.41 -7.33 5.84
CA THR A 94 0.31 -6.44 5.44
C THR A 94 0.72 -5.01 5.71
N GLU A 95 0.05 -4.05 5.08
CA GLU A 95 0.06 -2.66 5.51
C GLU A 95 -1.23 -2.43 6.27
N THR A 96 -1.20 -2.11 7.57
CA THR A 96 -2.42 -1.77 8.31
C THR A 96 -3.03 -0.51 7.74
N LEU A 97 -4.27 -0.58 7.28
CA LEU A 97 -5.00 0.54 6.69
C LEU A 97 -6.08 1.06 7.65
N THR A 98 -6.67 2.19 7.28
CA THR A 98 -7.80 2.76 7.99
C THR A 98 -8.93 3.06 7.02
N THR A 99 -10.15 2.65 7.38
CA THR A 99 -11.39 2.96 6.65
C THR A 99 -12.25 3.91 7.46
N ASN A 100 -13.25 4.51 6.82
CA ASN A 100 -14.13 5.44 7.49
C ASN A 100 -15.32 4.73 8.17
N GLU A 101 -15.96 5.46 9.08
CA GLU A 101 -17.07 4.92 9.90
C GLU A 101 -18.32 4.57 9.07
N ARG A 102 -18.51 5.16 7.88
CA ARG A 102 -19.67 4.85 7.02
C ARG A 102 -19.53 3.45 6.42
N VAL A 103 -18.32 3.10 6.02
CA VAL A 103 -17.99 1.75 5.53
C VAL A 103 -18.18 0.73 6.65
N LEU A 104 -17.58 0.97 7.83
CA LEU A 104 -17.71 0.06 8.98
C LEU A 104 -19.15 -0.05 9.50
N GLY A 105 -19.96 0.98 9.31
CA GLY A 105 -21.39 0.90 9.62
C GLY A 105 -22.18 0.02 8.66
N ALA A 106 -21.70 -0.16 7.41
CA ALA A 106 -22.33 -0.96 6.38
C ALA A 106 -21.75 -2.40 6.29
N ASP A 107 -20.45 -2.55 6.54
CA ASP A 107 -19.71 -3.82 6.55
C ASP A 107 -18.75 -3.85 7.75
N PRO A 108 -19.27 -4.17 8.96
CA PRO A 108 -18.48 -4.17 10.18
C PRO A 108 -17.44 -5.30 10.20
N PHE A 109 -16.37 -5.08 10.95
CA PHE A 109 -15.35 -6.11 11.19
C PHE A 109 -15.94 -7.37 11.80
N VAL A 110 -15.39 -8.51 11.40
CA VAL A 110 -15.75 -9.83 11.94
C VAL A 110 -14.83 -10.12 13.13
N GLU A 111 -15.17 -9.57 14.30
CA GLU A 111 -14.38 -9.71 15.52
C GLU A 111 -14.71 -11.01 16.26
N LEU A 112 -13.71 -11.59 16.95
CA LEU A 112 -13.91 -12.70 17.86
C LEU A 112 -14.87 -12.30 19.00
N THR A 113 -15.97 -13.03 19.12
CA THR A 113 -16.87 -12.88 20.27
C THR A 113 -16.65 -14.00 21.27
N PRO A 114 -16.05 -13.72 22.44
CA PRO A 114 -15.78 -14.76 23.45
C PRO A 114 -17.05 -15.40 23.98
N ALA A 115 -16.99 -16.68 24.34
CA ALA A 115 -18.10 -17.37 24.98
C ALA A 115 -18.51 -16.68 26.29
N LYS A 116 -19.81 -16.60 26.56
CA LYS A 116 -20.38 -16.09 27.82
C LYS A 116 -21.03 -17.19 28.61
N GLY A 117 -20.83 -17.18 29.92
CA GLY A 117 -21.35 -18.21 30.80
C GLY A 117 -20.58 -19.53 30.75
N LYS A 118 -21.13 -20.61 31.32
CA LYS A 118 -20.53 -21.94 31.28
C LYS A 118 -21.36 -22.87 30.41
N LYS A 119 -20.69 -23.65 29.58
CA LYS A 119 -21.32 -24.63 28.68
C LYS A 119 -22.22 -25.59 29.49
N GLY A 120 -23.51 -25.62 29.16
CA GLY A 120 -24.52 -26.44 29.83
C GLY A 120 -25.32 -25.73 30.93
N GLU A 121 -25.01 -24.47 31.23
CA GLU A 121 -25.80 -23.60 32.10
C GLU A 121 -26.80 -22.76 31.29
N ASP A 122 -27.88 -22.32 31.93
CA ASP A 122 -28.85 -21.42 31.30
C ASP A 122 -28.20 -20.06 31.00
N GLY A 123 -28.43 -19.55 29.78
CA GLY A 123 -27.80 -18.31 29.33
C GLY A 123 -26.36 -18.47 28.73
N TYR A 124 -25.92 -19.69 28.48
CA TYR A 124 -24.65 -19.91 27.76
C TYR A 124 -24.75 -19.42 26.32
N GLU A 125 -23.85 -18.51 25.94
CA GLU A 125 -23.58 -18.10 24.56
C GLU A 125 -22.25 -18.71 24.11
N PRO A 126 -22.20 -19.50 23.01
CA PRO A 126 -20.95 -20.06 22.53
C PRO A 126 -20.04 -18.96 21.96
N GLU A 127 -18.75 -19.22 21.89
CA GLU A 127 -17.78 -18.40 21.17
C GLU A 127 -18.15 -18.34 19.67
N VAL A 128 -18.00 -17.15 19.08
CA VAL A 128 -18.08 -16.96 17.63
C VAL A 128 -16.70 -16.52 17.14
N PRO A 129 -16.03 -17.32 16.31
CA PRO A 129 -14.74 -16.94 15.74
C PRO A 129 -14.82 -15.63 14.98
N GLY A 130 -13.71 -14.89 14.95
CA GLY A 130 -13.53 -13.73 14.08
C GLY A 130 -13.16 -14.12 12.65
N GLY A 131 -12.87 -13.10 11.82
CA GLY A 131 -12.37 -13.28 10.45
C GLY A 131 -10.88 -13.59 10.39
N ILE A 132 -10.32 -13.54 9.20
CA ILE A 132 -8.88 -13.68 8.95
C ILE A 132 -8.19 -12.30 9.06
N GLY A 133 -6.92 -12.27 9.41
CA GLY A 133 -6.15 -11.03 9.53
C GLY A 133 -4.69 -11.18 9.15
N GLU A 134 -3.91 -10.17 9.49
CA GLU A 134 -2.46 -10.10 9.20
C GLU A 134 -1.70 -11.35 9.66
N GLU A 135 -2.07 -11.89 10.82
CA GLU A 135 -1.50 -13.14 11.35
C GLU A 135 -1.56 -14.27 10.34
N ASP A 136 -2.67 -14.35 9.57
CA ASP A 136 -3.10 -15.52 8.83
C ASP A 136 -2.71 -15.49 7.35
N PHE A 137 -2.76 -14.30 6.73
CA PHE A 137 -2.80 -14.13 5.28
C PHE A 137 -1.71 -14.85 4.51
N LEU A 138 -0.44 -14.74 4.95
CA LEU A 138 0.67 -15.37 4.23
C LEU A 138 0.51 -16.90 4.19
N THR A 139 0.14 -17.49 5.32
CA THR A 139 -0.02 -18.96 5.47
C THR A 139 -1.22 -19.47 4.67
N LEU A 140 -2.32 -18.70 4.61
CA LEU A 140 -3.53 -19.08 3.91
C LEU A 140 -3.43 -18.94 2.40
N VAL A 141 -2.56 -18.06 1.88
CA VAL A 141 -2.54 -17.66 0.48
C VAL A 141 -1.30 -18.15 -0.26
N LEU A 142 -0.11 -17.75 0.20
CA LEU A 142 1.13 -17.89 -0.57
C LEU A 142 1.46 -19.32 -1.00
N PRO A 143 1.21 -20.37 -0.20
CA PRO A 143 1.50 -21.75 -0.60
C PRO A 143 0.63 -22.28 -1.75
N TYR A 144 -0.47 -21.61 -2.08
CA TYR A 144 -1.51 -22.16 -2.95
C TYR A 144 -1.70 -21.40 -4.26
N VAL A 145 -0.76 -20.50 -4.61
CA VAL A 145 -0.86 -19.62 -5.78
C VAL A 145 0.39 -19.70 -6.66
N LYS A 146 0.22 -19.53 -7.96
CA LYS A 146 1.28 -19.63 -8.97
C LYS A 146 1.50 -18.33 -9.73
N THR A 147 0.63 -17.34 -9.54
CA THR A 147 0.72 -16.00 -10.11
C THR A 147 0.31 -14.96 -9.08
N ALA A 148 0.70 -13.71 -9.28
CA ALA A 148 0.28 -12.59 -8.44
C ALA A 148 -1.24 -12.43 -8.46
N ARG A 149 -1.86 -12.57 -9.63
CA ARG A 149 -3.31 -12.52 -9.85
C ARG A 149 -4.06 -13.61 -9.08
N GLU A 150 -3.56 -14.86 -9.09
CA GLU A 150 -4.12 -15.92 -8.25
C GLU A 150 -4.04 -15.58 -6.76
N GLY A 151 -3.01 -14.84 -6.33
CA GLY A 151 -2.87 -14.33 -4.97
C GLY A 151 -4.03 -13.42 -4.58
N VAL A 152 -4.35 -12.44 -5.42
CA VAL A 152 -5.50 -11.54 -5.23
C VAL A 152 -6.80 -12.33 -5.19
N THR A 153 -7.05 -13.17 -6.18
CA THR A 153 -8.29 -13.96 -6.27
C THR A 153 -8.49 -14.85 -5.04
N ARG A 154 -7.42 -15.51 -4.58
CA ARG A 154 -7.51 -16.39 -3.41
C ARG A 154 -7.74 -15.62 -2.12
N LEU A 155 -7.03 -14.51 -1.91
CA LEU A 155 -7.25 -13.69 -0.70
C LEU A 155 -8.64 -13.08 -0.72
N GLY A 156 -9.09 -12.55 -1.86
CA GLY A 156 -10.42 -12.00 -2.02
C GLY A 156 -11.52 -12.99 -1.67
N ALA A 157 -11.43 -14.22 -2.19
CA ALA A 157 -12.39 -15.29 -1.87
C ALA A 157 -12.39 -15.67 -0.37
N LEU A 158 -11.23 -15.63 0.29
CA LEU A 158 -11.14 -15.88 1.73
C LEU A 158 -11.76 -14.73 2.54
N LEU A 159 -11.55 -13.47 2.12
CA LEU A 159 -12.19 -12.29 2.73
C LEU A 159 -13.71 -12.32 2.60
N GLU A 160 -14.23 -12.67 1.43
CA GLU A 160 -15.67 -12.81 1.21
C GLU A 160 -16.28 -13.94 2.06
N GLN A 161 -15.54 -15.02 2.26
CA GLN A 161 -16.03 -16.18 3.01
C GLN A 161 -15.95 -16.03 4.53
N TYR A 162 -14.83 -15.51 5.03
CA TYR A 162 -14.55 -15.49 6.48
C TYR A 162 -14.60 -14.09 7.07
N GLY A 163 -14.53 -13.06 6.25
CA GLY A 163 -14.35 -11.68 6.67
C GLY A 163 -12.98 -11.41 7.28
N THR A 164 -12.81 -10.17 7.73
CA THR A 164 -11.61 -9.73 8.46
C THR A 164 -11.98 -8.94 9.71
N TYR A 165 -11.11 -8.99 10.71
CA TYR A 165 -11.26 -8.20 11.94
C TYR A 165 -10.46 -6.89 11.91
N GLU A 166 -9.77 -6.58 10.80
CA GLU A 166 -8.93 -5.40 10.65
C GLU A 166 -8.74 -5.00 9.19
N MET A 167 -8.29 -3.77 8.96
CA MET A 167 -8.02 -3.27 7.62
C MET A 167 -6.58 -3.55 7.21
N ASN A 168 -6.41 -4.05 5.98
CA ASN A 168 -5.10 -4.46 5.46
C ASN A 168 -4.90 -4.10 3.99
N GLY A 169 -3.65 -3.76 3.65
CA GLY A 169 -3.14 -3.71 2.30
C GLY A 169 -2.14 -4.83 2.05
N VAL A 170 -2.27 -5.55 0.96
CA VAL A 170 -1.46 -6.73 0.65
C VAL A 170 -0.90 -6.66 -0.76
N ALA A 171 0.41 -6.82 -0.90
CA ALA A 171 1.09 -6.87 -2.18
C ALA A 171 1.34 -8.30 -2.63
N PHE A 172 1.06 -8.56 -3.91
CA PHE A 172 1.44 -9.78 -4.61
C PHE A 172 2.31 -9.43 -5.81
N SER A 173 3.36 -10.18 -6.07
CA SER A 173 4.14 -10.02 -7.30
C SER A 173 4.64 -11.34 -7.84
N ASP A 174 4.74 -11.41 -9.16
CA ASP A 174 5.47 -12.45 -9.87
C ASP A 174 6.46 -11.81 -10.86
N VAL A 175 6.95 -12.55 -11.85
CA VAL A 175 7.92 -12.02 -12.83
C VAL A 175 7.31 -11.00 -13.79
N ASP A 176 6.00 -10.98 -13.93
CA ASP A 176 5.30 -10.22 -14.95
C ASP A 176 4.55 -9.02 -14.39
N GLU A 177 3.98 -9.11 -13.19
CA GLU A 177 3.11 -8.08 -12.64
C GLU A 177 3.18 -7.95 -11.12
N ILE A 178 2.68 -6.83 -10.61
CA ILE A 178 2.45 -6.57 -9.18
C ILE A 178 0.98 -6.19 -9.02
N TRP A 179 0.33 -6.75 -8.00
CA TRP A 179 -1.00 -6.39 -7.56
C TRP A 179 -0.97 -5.87 -6.13
N TRP A 180 -1.78 -4.84 -5.87
CA TRP A 180 -2.02 -4.33 -4.54
C TRP A 180 -3.50 -4.49 -4.21
N LEU A 181 -3.79 -5.20 -3.12
CA LEU A 181 -5.13 -5.39 -2.59
C LEU A 181 -5.31 -4.56 -1.33
N GLU A 182 -6.43 -3.87 -1.19
CA GLU A 182 -6.89 -3.17 0.00
C GLU A 182 -8.21 -3.78 0.47
N THR A 183 -8.32 -4.12 1.76
CA THR A 183 -9.62 -4.43 2.35
C THR A 183 -10.41 -3.14 2.50
N VAL A 184 -11.73 -3.18 2.34
CA VAL A 184 -12.62 -2.01 2.40
C VAL A 184 -13.40 -1.98 3.71
N GLY A 185 -13.95 -3.12 4.10
CA GLY A 185 -14.69 -3.33 5.34
C GLY A 185 -14.44 -4.73 5.89
N GLY A 186 -15.43 -5.32 6.52
CA GLY A 186 -15.34 -6.66 7.07
C GLY A 186 -15.19 -7.77 6.01
N HIS A 187 -15.80 -7.58 4.82
CA HIS A 187 -15.79 -8.60 3.75
C HIS A 187 -15.39 -8.06 2.38
N HIS A 188 -15.59 -6.75 2.15
CA HIS A 188 -15.32 -6.14 0.85
C HIS A 188 -13.84 -5.81 0.68
N TRP A 189 -13.38 -5.86 -0.56
CA TRP A 189 -12.00 -5.60 -0.95
C TRP A 189 -11.92 -5.04 -2.37
N ILE A 190 -10.84 -4.33 -2.65
CA ILE A 190 -10.44 -3.87 -3.98
C ILE A 190 -8.99 -4.24 -4.24
N ALA A 191 -8.63 -4.42 -5.51
CA ALA A 191 -7.23 -4.60 -5.90
C ALA A 191 -6.95 -3.93 -7.24
N LYS A 192 -5.76 -3.36 -7.35
CA LYS A 192 -5.31 -2.66 -8.56
C LYS A 192 -3.92 -3.17 -8.96
N ARG A 193 -3.75 -3.39 -10.27
CA ARG A 193 -2.45 -3.71 -10.84
C ARG A 193 -1.54 -2.49 -10.81
N VAL A 194 -0.30 -2.67 -10.39
CA VAL A 194 0.71 -1.61 -10.46
C VAL A 194 1.20 -1.49 -11.91
N PRO A 195 1.14 -0.30 -12.53
CA PRO A 195 1.66 -0.12 -13.89
C PRO A 195 3.15 -0.47 -13.98
N ASP A 196 3.55 -1.11 -15.06
CA ASP A 196 4.91 -1.62 -15.23
C ASP A 196 5.99 -0.52 -15.13
N GLU A 197 5.67 0.69 -15.60
CA GLU A 197 6.56 1.87 -15.58
C GLU A 197 6.47 2.71 -14.32
N ALA A 198 5.60 2.34 -13.37
CA ALA A 198 5.32 3.12 -12.17
C ALA A 198 5.88 2.49 -10.89
N TYR A 199 5.90 3.29 -9.84
CA TYR A 199 6.04 2.86 -8.47
C TYR A 199 4.85 3.33 -7.63
N VAL A 200 4.60 2.65 -6.52
CA VAL A 200 3.53 2.96 -5.57
C VAL A 200 4.13 3.16 -4.18
N THR A 201 3.61 4.11 -3.44
CA THR A 201 3.99 4.35 -2.03
C THR A 201 2.77 4.23 -1.13
N MET A 202 2.82 3.29 -0.19
CA MET A 202 1.70 3.01 0.71
C MET A 202 2.10 3.24 2.17
N PRO A 203 1.54 4.28 2.80
CA PRO A 203 1.49 4.41 4.26
C PRO A 203 0.26 3.68 4.81
N ASN A 204 -0.03 3.85 6.10
CA ASN A 204 -1.16 3.22 6.78
C ASN A 204 -2.52 3.91 6.48
N GLN A 205 -2.85 4.08 5.21
CA GLN A 205 -4.15 4.60 4.76
C GLN A 205 -4.49 4.00 3.40
N LEU A 206 -5.78 3.96 3.04
CA LEU A 206 -6.18 3.56 1.70
C LEU A 206 -5.49 4.46 0.67
N GLY A 207 -4.97 3.87 -0.39
CA GLY A 207 -4.14 4.55 -1.35
C GLY A 207 -4.70 4.61 -2.76
N ILE A 208 -5.44 3.59 -3.19
CA ILE A 208 -5.98 3.54 -4.57
C ILE A 208 -6.91 4.74 -4.78
N ASP A 209 -6.50 5.62 -5.70
CA ASP A 209 -7.16 6.91 -5.99
C ASP A 209 -7.98 6.93 -7.28
N GLU A 210 -7.79 5.94 -8.13
CA GLU A 210 -8.55 5.72 -9.35
C GLU A 210 -8.89 4.24 -9.48
N PHE A 211 -10.17 3.93 -9.78
CA PHE A 211 -10.63 2.56 -9.85
C PHE A 211 -11.75 2.40 -10.89
N ASP A 212 -11.55 1.49 -11.82
CA ASP A 212 -12.53 1.14 -12.84
C ASP A 212 -13.38 -0.04 -12.34
N LEU A 213 -14.63 0.25 -11.96
CA LEU A 213 -15.57 -0.76 -11.51
C LEU A 213 -16.04 -1.67 -12.63
N ASP A 214 -16.11 -1.16 -13.86
CA ASP A 214 -16.55 -1.98 -15.01
C ASP A 214 -15.48 -3.02 -15.35
N ASP A 215 -14.19 -2.64 -15.33
CA ASP A 215 -13.09 -3.58 -15.45
C ASP A 215 -13.07 -4.59 -14.29
N ALA A 216 -13.18 -4.11 -13.05
CA ALA A 216 -13.10 -4.94 -11.86
C ALA A 216 -14.21 -6.01 -11.77
N LEU A 217 -15.40 -5.69 -12.25
CA LEU A 217 -16.55 -6.59 -12.29
C LEU A 217 -16.66 -7.36 -13.62
N GLY A 218 -15.86 -7.02 -14.63
CA GLY A 218 -15.85 -7.57 -15.98
C GLY A 218 -14.58 -8.34 -16.31
N ASP A 219 -13.71 -7.75 -17.13
CA ASP A 219 -12.52 -8.42 -17.69
C ASP A 219 -11.36 -8.55 -16.69
N GLN A 220 -11.35 -7.75 -15.64
CA GLN A 220 -10.37 -7.78 -14.55
C GLN A 220 -8.91 -7.62 -15.04
N GLU A 221 -8.69 -6.75 -16.02
CA GLU A 221 -7.36 -6.56 -16.60
C GLU A 221 -6.43 -5.81 -15.63
N GLU A 222 -6.90 -4.68 -15.08
CA GLU A 222 -6.13 -3.81 -14.18
C GLU A 222 -6.75 -3.67 -12.79
N HIS A 223 -8.03 -4.04 -12.61
CA HIS A 223 -8.76 -3.92 -11.36
C HIS A 223 -9.51 -5.22 -11.02
N MET A 224 -9.63 -5.51 -9.74
CA MET A 224 -10.41 -6.63 -9.20
C MET A 224 -11.08 -6.19 -7.90
N CYS A 225 -12.25 -6.74 -7.58
CA CYS A 225 -12.95 -6.43 -6.33
C CYS A 225 -13.88 -7.57 -5.90
N SER A 226 -14.44 -7.46 -4.69
CA SER A 226 -15.55 -8.32 -4.25
C SER A 226 -16.73 -8.21 -5.20
N ALA A 227 -17.40 -9.34 -5.44
CA ALA A 227 -18.38 -9.49 -6.51
C ALA A 227 -19.58 -8.54 -6.43
N ASP A 228 -19.94 -8.10 -5.23
CA ASP A 228 -21.09 -7.22 -4.95
C ASP A 228 -20.67 -5.78 -4.61
N LEU A 229 -19.41 -5.40 -4.82
CA LEU A 229 -18.90 -4.08 -4.44
C LEU A 229 -19.71 -2.92 -5.04
N GLY A 230 -20.11 -3.04 -6.31
CA GLY A 230 -20.93 -2.01 -6.96
C GLY A 230 -22.27 -1.79 -6.26
N GLU A 231 -22.98 -2.89 -5.96
CA GLU A 231 -24.24 -2.84 -5.21
C GLU A 231 -24.04 -2.33 -3.77
N PHE A 232 -22.92 -2.69 -3.14
CA PHE A 232 -22.56 -2.23 -1.81
C PHE A 232 -22.37 -0.72 -1.76
N ILE A 233 -21.64 -0.16 -2.73
CA ILE A 233 -21.42 1.30 -2.86
C ILE A 233 -22.75 2.03 -3.06
N GLU A 234 -23.57 1.57 -4.02
CA GLU A 234 -24.85 2.21 -4.35
C GLU A 234 -25.82 2.16 -3.18
N ARG A 235 -26.04 0.98 -2.62
CA ARG A 235 -27.00 0.76 -1.52
C ARG A 235 -26.66 1.58 -0.27
N ASN A 236 -25.38 1.78 0.02
CA ASN A 236 -24.93 2.48 1.21
C ASN A 236 -24.48 3.93 0.94
N HIS A 237 -24.65 4.43 -0.28
CA HIS A 237 -24.29 5.79 -0.69
C HIS A 237 -22.83 6.15 -0.32
N LEU A 238 -21.91 5.25 -0.61
CA LEU A 238 -20.50 5.41 -0.21
C LEU A 238 -19.73 6.31 -1.15
N ASP A 239 -20.08 6.35 -2.44
CA ASP A 239 -19.49 7.30 -3.37
C ASP A 239 -19.95 8.74 -3.04
N LEU A 240 -18.98 9.62 -2.81
CA LEU A 240 -19.21 11.03 -2.51
C LEU A 240 -19.07 11.94 -3.74
N ALA A 241 -18.81 11.39 -4.90
CA ALA A 241 -18.68 12.19 -6.13
C ALA A 241 -19.99 12.90 -6.45
N VAL A 242 -19.89 14.17 -6.82
CA VAL A 242 -21.02 14.97 -7.31
C VAL A 242 -21.09 14.79 -8.81
N GLU A 243 -21.93 13.87 -9.26
CA GLU A 243 -22.25 13.55 -10.66
C GLU A 243 -21.04 13.28 -11.60
N ASN A 244 -20.96 12.07 -12.10
CA ASN A 244 -20.13 11.64 -13.23
C ASN A 244 -18.63 11.99 -13.17
N VAL A 245 -18.03 12.05 -12.00
CA VAL A 245 -16.58 12.02 -11.88
C VAL A 245 -16.15 10.57 -12.03
N THR A 246 -15.74 10.22 -13.21
CA THR A 246 -15.02 8.96 -13.50
C THR A 246 -13.54 9.30 -13.69
N PRO A 247 -12.63 8.50 -13.17
CA PRO A 247 -12.83 7.23 -12.47
C PRO A 247 -13.33 7.38 -11.02
N PHE A 248 -13.91 6.30 -10.46
CA PHE A 248 -14.28 6.22 -9.06
C PHE A 248 -13.03 6.29 -8.18
N ASN A 249 -13.08 7.09 -7.11
CA ASN A 249 -11.96 7.25 -6.17
C ASN A 249 -12.25 6.51 -4.84
N PRO A 250 -11.70 5.30 -4.65
CA PRO A 250 -11.89 4.52 -3.43
C PRO A 250 -11.30 5.20 -2.18
N ARG A 251 -10.19 5.92 -2.32
CA ARG A 251 -9.57 6.65 -1.19
C ARG A 251 -10.54 7.66 -0.60
N ASP A 252 -11.24 8.41 -1.43
CA ASP A 252 -12.22 9.40 -0.98
C ASP A 252 -13.50 8.73 -0.43
N ALA A 253 -13.93 7.64 -1.07
CA ALA A 253 -15.16 6.94 -0.69
C ALA A 253 -14.99 6.12 0.60
N PHE A 254 -13.88 5.44 0.76
CA PHE A 254 -13.67 4.45 1.82
C PHE A 254 -12.63 4.88 2.86
N GLY A 255 -11.64 5.69 2.49
CA GLY A 255 -10.51 6.03 3.35
C GLY A 255 -10.89 6.93 4.53
N SER A 256 -10.00 6.99 5.49
CA SER A 256 -10.02 8.00 6.54
C SER A 256 -9.25 9.25 6.06
N HIS A 257 -9.72 10.44 6.44
CA HIS A 257 -9.09 11.74 6.16
C HIS A 257 -8.91 12.49 7.48
N SER A 258 -8.30 11.82 8.45
CA SER A 258 -8.14 12.37 9.80
C SER A 258 -6.90 13.26 9.92
N ASP A 259 -6.91 14.17 10.90
CA ASP A 259 -5.70 14.95 11.26
C ASP A 259 -4.50 14.04 11.58
N SER A 260 -4.75 12.81 12.02
CA SER A 260 -3.72 11.81 12.26
C SER A 260 -3.03 11.38 10.96
N ASP A 261 -3.78 11.23 9.87
CA ASP A 261 -3.23 10.86 8.57
C ASP A 261 -2.28 11.93 8.04
N HIS A 262 -2.63 13.21 8.20
CA HIS A 262 -1.80 14.35 7.80
C HIS A 262 -0.49 14.47 8.57
N VAL A 263 -0.42 13.87 9.75
CA VAL A 263 0.81 13.88 10.57
C VAL A 263 1.64 12.62 10.35
N TYR A 264 0.96 11.49 10.12
CA TYR A 264 1.59 10.17 10.17
C TYR A 264 1.69 9.48 8.80
N ASN A 265 0.66 9.58 7.97
CA ASN A 265 0.56 8.84 6.70
C ASN A 265 1.05 9.65 5.50
N THR A 266 0.38 10.72 5.15
CA THR A 266 0.68 11.53 3.96
C THR A 266 2.12 12.04 3.91
N PRO A 267 2.78 12.45 5.04
CA PRO A 267 4.17 12.88 4.99
C PRO A 267 5.15 11.78 4.56
N ARG A 268 4.84 10.50 4.81
CA ARG A 268 5.67 9.37 4.39
C ARG A 268 5.60 9.18 2.87
N ALA A 269 4.39 9.14 2.30
CA ALA A 269 4.18 9.05 0.86
C ALA A 269 4.81 10.25 0.14
N TRP A 270 4.54 11.47 0.61
CA TRP A 270 5.13 12.70 0.09
C TRP A 270 6.66 12.66 0.06
N TYR A 271 7.30 12.24 1.15
CA TYR A 271 8.76 12.19 1.22
C TYR A 271 9.35 11.19 0.22
N MET A 272 8.74 10.01 0.10
CA MET A 272 9.21 8.97 -0.81
C MET A 272 9.06 9.42 -2.27
N GLN A 273 7.93 10.00 -2.62
CA GLN A 273 7.67 10.51 -3.98
C GLN A 273 8.61 11.69 -4.30
N ARG A 274 8.78 12.63 -3.39
CA ARG A 274 9.76 13.72 -3.57
C ARG A 274 11.18 13.22 -3.81
N PHE A 275 11.59 12.12 -3.20
CA PHE A 275 12.91 11.54 -3.44
C PHE A 275 13.02 10.87 -4.81
N LEU A 276 11.98 10.21 -5.25
CA LEU A 276 11.95 9.46 -6.52
C LEU A 276 11.64 10.34 -7.73
N ASN A 277 10.92 11.44 -7.50
CA ASN A 277 10.50 12.43 -8.51
C ASN A 277 10.93 13.86 -8.11
N PRO A 278 12.22 14.15 -7.99
CA PRO A 278 12.67 15.47 -7.52
C PRO A 278 12.49 16.59 -8.56
N TYR A 279 12.17 16.29 -9.83
CA TYR A 279 12.23 17.25 -10.93
C TYR A 279 10.89 17.49 -11.64
N ASP A 280 9.93 16.61 -11.51
CA ASP A 280 8.64 16.70 -12.23
C ASP A 280 7.59 17.57 -11.52
N GLU A 281 7.81 17.88 -10.24
CA GLU A 281 6.96 18.73 -9.44
C GLU A 281 7.73 19.72 -8.59
N GLN A 282 7.03 20.78 -8.17
CA GLN A 282 7.52 21.71 -7.18
C GLN A 282 7.17 21.21 -5.78
N TRP A 283 8.15 20.63 -5.10
CA TRP A 283 7.98 20.03 -3.76
C TRP A 283 8.11 21.01 -2.59
N ASP A 284 8.61 22.22 -2.82
CA ASP A 284 8.94 23.18 -1.76
C ASP A 284 8.25 24.54 -1.99
N GLY A 285 7.92 25.20 -0.89
CA GLY A 285 7.35 26.55 -0.93
C GLY A 285 5.83 26.57 -0.75
N ARG A 286 5.25 27.76 -0.95
CA ARG A 286 3.80 27.94 -0.81
C ARG A 286 3.01 27.43 -2.01
N ASP A 287 3.67 27.43 -3.15
CA ASP A 287 3.10 27.03 -4.45
C ASP A 287 3.56 25.61 -4.82
N ALA A 288 3.90 24.78 -3.82
CA ALA A 288 4.22 23.38 -4.03
C ALA A 288 2.97 22.64 -4.54
N ASP A 289 3.17 21.76 -5.52
CA ASP A 289 2.08 20.97 -6.11
C ASP A 289 1.46 20.05 -5.05
N HIS A 290 2.29 19.44 -4.21
CA HIS A 290 1.85 18.67 -3.03
C HIS A 290 2.59 19.11 -1.76
N GLN A 291 1.84 19.19 -0.68
CA GLN A 291 2.36 19.42 0.68
C GLN A 291 2.48 18.07 1.41
N PRO A 292 3.27 17.99 2.50
CA PRO A 292 3.30 16.77 3.32
C PRO A 292 1.94 16.34 3.90
N THR A 293 0.96 17.25 3.87
CA THR A 293 -0.40 17.03 4.40
C THR A 293 -1.45 16.96 3.30
N SER A 294 -1.05 16.82 2.04
CA SER A 294 -1.97 16.72 0.91
C SER A 294 -2.66 15.37 0.87
N ASP A 295 -3.96 15.37 0.65
CA ASP A 295 -4.76 14.15 0.49
C ASP A 295 -4.75 13.61 -0.96
N ASP A 296 -4.32 14.44 -1.90
CA ASP A 296 -4.29 14.17 -3.34
C ASP A 296 -2.92 13.68 -3.86
N ILE A 297 -2.05 13.21 -2.96
CA ILE A 297 -0.79 12.56 -3.38
C ILE A 297 -1.12 11.32 -4.21
N PRO A 298 -0.66 11.21 -5.47
CA PRO A 298 -1.00 10.10 -6.34
C PRO A 298 -0.61 8.74 -5.78
N TRP A 299 -1.46 7.72 -5.97
CA TRP A 299 -1.15 6.34 -5.57
C TRP A 299 0.08 5.80 -6.29
N ALA A 300 0.11 5.94 -7.62
CA ALA A 300 1.18 5.48 -8.48
C ALA A 300 1.80 6.63 -9.28
N ARG A 301 3.11 6.57 -9.50
CA ARG A 301 3.86 7.55 -10.30
C ARG A 301 4.94 6.89 -11.14
N GLN A 302 5.20 7.45 -12.30
CA GLN A 302 6.38 7.13 -13.08
C GLN A 302 7.59 7.85 -12.48
N PRO A 303 8.69 7.17 -12.11
CA PRO A 303 9.84 7.82 -11.49
C PRO A 303 10.69 8.59 -12.51
N ASP A 304 11.36 9.68 -12.07
CA ASP A 304 12.29 10.44 -12.92
C ASP A 304 13.47 9.61 -13.43
N ARG A 305 13.80 8.54 -12.78
CA ARG A 305 14.85 7.59 -13.16
C ARG A 305 14.56 6.19 -12.67
N LYS A 306 15.18 5.18 -13.27
CA LYS A 306 15.05 3.79 -12.81
C LYS A 306 15.40 3.67 -11.32
N ILE A 307 14.55 2.95 -10.59
CA ILE A 307 14.67 2.74 -9.15
C ILE A 307 15.57 1.53 -8.88
N THR A 308 16.57 1.73 -8.03
CA THR A 308 17.46 0.66 -7.57
C THR A 308 17.03 0.12 -6.20
N ILE A 309 17.58 -1.03 -5.82
CA ILE A 309 17.39 -1.58 -4.46
C ILE A 309 17.93 -0.63 -3.39
N GLU A 310 19.00 0.10 -3.69
CA GLU A 310 19.57 1.09 -2.78
C GLU A 310 18.63 2.28 -2.57
N ASP A 311 17.91 2.71 -3.61
CA ASP A 311 16.87 3.71 -3.48
C ASP A 311 15.72 3.23 -2.58
N VAL A 312 15.25 1.99 -2.79
CA VAL A 312 14.22 1.37 -1.95
C VAL A 312 14.66 1.30 -0.48
N LYS A 313 15.89 0.84 -0.22
CA LYS A 313 16.45 0.83 1.14
C LYS A 313 16.52 2.22 1.74
N TYR A 314 16.93 3.22 0.94
CA TYR A 314 17.09 4.58 1.41
C TYR A 314 15.75 5.19 1.82
N VAL A 315 14.71 5.10 0.97
CA VAL A 315 13.41 5.70 1.28
C VAL A 315 12.73 5.02 2.47
N LEU A 316 12.81 3.69 2.57
CA LEU A 316 12.26 2.93 3.68
C LEU A 316 13.04 3.12 5.00
N SER A 317 14.31 3.51 4.97
CA SER A 317 15.11 3.82 6.15
C SER A 317 15.16 5.31 6.49
N SER A 318 14.36 6.13 5.84
CA SER A 318 14.36 7.56 6.02
C SER A 318 13.74 7.96 7.36
N HIS A 319 14.36 8.96 7.99
CA HIS A 319 13.83 9.68 9.14
C HIS A 319 13.54 11.15 8.79
N TYR A 320 13.16 11.42 7.55
CA TYR A 320 12.95 12.78 7.03
C TYR A 320 14.18 13.67 7.17
N GLN A 321 15.37 13.17 6.78
CA GLN A 321 16.65 13.85 6.96
C GLN A 321 16.82 15.15 6.14
N ALA A 322 15.97 15.38 5.15
CA ALA A 322 15.89 16.63 4.39
C ALA A 322 14.55 17.31 4.66
N PRO A 323 14.30 18.50 4.37
CA PRO A 323 14.72 19.77 4.84
C PRO A 323 13.89 20.36 6.01
N ARG A 324 14.24 21.58 6.44
CA ARG A 324 13.67 22.33 7.58
C ARG A 324 12.14 22.47 7.61
N THR A 325 11.43 22.28 6.51
CA THR A 325 9.99 22.53 6.39
C THR A 325 9.13 21.51 7.16
N ILE A 326 9.57 20.26 7.25
CA ILE A 326 8.85 19.23 8.01
C ILE A 326 9.04 19.40 9.52
N ARG A 327 10.15 20.06 9.94
CA ARG A 327 10.44 20.31 11.37
C ARG A 327 9.46 21.28 12.03
N THR A 328 8.74 22.09 11.30
CA THR A 328 7.79 23.06 11.86
C THR A 328 6.42 22.45 12.18
N ALA A 329 6.03 21.37 11.51
CA ALA A 329 4.84 20.62 11.88
C ALA A 329 5.04 19.71 13.11
N SER A 330 6.28 19.28 13.37
CA SER A 330 6.63 18.37 14.48
C SER A 330 6.93 19.07 15.81
N SER A 331 6.77 20.38 15.93
CA SER A 331 7.02 21.09 17.18
C SER A 331 5.93 20.91 18.24
N ALA A 332 4.80 20.28 17.90
CA ALA A 332 3.70 20.07 18.84
C ALA A 332 3.67 18.67 19.48
N THR A 333 4.37 17.69 18.92
CA THR A 333 4.47 16.38 19.57
C THR A 333 5.79 15.76 19.15
N SER A 334 6.69 15.56 20.11
CA SER A 334 7.87 14.73 19.90
C SER A 334 7.38 13.28 19.77
N ILE A 335 6.76 12.96 18.64
CA ILE A 335 6.70 11.59 18.20
C ILE A 335 8.16 11.30 17.85
N ARG A 336 8.87 10.72 18.78
CA ARG A 336 10.02 9.91 18.43
C ARG A 336 9.43 8.78 17.60
N ALA A 337 9.36 8.97 16.29
CA ALA A 337 9.41 7.88 15.39
C ALA A 337 10.76 7.21 15.63
N THR A 338 10.82 6.39 16.64
CA THR A 338 11.85 5.39 16.78
C THR A 338 11.48 4.34 15.75
N CYS A 339 11.65 4.74 14.48
CA CYS A 339 11.82 3.78 13.43
C CYS A 339 12.96 2.88 13.89
N SER A 340 12.62 1.71 14.36
CA SER A 340 13.61 0.71 14.70
C SER A 340 14.20 0.23 13.38
N VAL A 341 15.20 0.96 12.88
CA VAL A 341 16.01 0.65 11.69
C VAL A 341 16.56 -0.79 11.72
N ARG A 342 16.38 -1.49 12.81
CA ARG A 342 16.86 -2.87 12.98
C ARG A 342 15.93 -3.93 12.39
N SER A 343 14.66 -3.64 12.18
CA SER A 343 13.72 -4.58 11.51
C SER A 343 13.79 -4.47 9.99
N ALA A 344 13.96 -3.27 9.45
CA ALA A 344 14.13 -3.04 8.01
C ALA A 344 15.31 -3.81 7.39
N SER A 345 16.28 -4.22 8.20
CA SER A 345 17.38 -5.06 7.74
C SER A 345 16.98 -6.52 7.48
N THR A 346 15.77 -6.93 7.85
CA THR A 346 15.35 -8.34 7.73
C THR A 346 14.50 -8.58 6.49
N VAL A 347 13.68 -7.62 6.08
CA VAL A 347 13.08 -7.63 4.73
C VAL A 347 14.04 -6.91 3.79
N ARG A 348 15.21 -7.48 3.62
CA ARG A 348 16.13 -6.95 2.65
C ARG A 348 15.59 -7.22 1.26
N ALA A 349 15.52 -6.18 0.49
CA ALA A 349 15.67 -6.29 -0.95
C ALA A 349 16.96 -7.04 -1.37
N SER A 350 17.78 -7.49 -0.44
CA SER A 350 18.91 -8.38 -0.65
C SER A 350 18.56 -9.85 -0.42
N CYS A 351 17.33 -10.20 -0.04
CA CYS A 351 16.85 -11.55 -0.20
C CYS A 351 16.57 -11.75 -1.69
N PRO A 352 17.30 -12.63 -2.40
CA PRO A 352 17.02 -12.92 -3.82
C PRO A 352 15.57 -13.34 -4.04
N SER A 353 14.87 -13.69 -2.97
CA SER A 353 13.51 -14.16 -2.94
C SER A 353 12.43 -13.07 -3.00
N CYS A 354 12.76 -11.79 -2.79
CA CYS A 354 11.80 -10.69 -2.98
C CYS A 354 11.87 -10.08 -4.38
N ARG A 355 12.69 -10.69 -5.27
CA ARG A 355 12.79 -10.33 -6.67
C ARG A 355 12.27 -11.49 -7.50
N SER A 356 11.16 -11.35 -8.13
CA SER A 356 10.83 -12.17 -9.28
C SER A 356 11.61 -11.65 -10.48
N ALA A 357 12.81 -12.20 -10.70
CA ALA A 357 13.63 -11.82 -11.84
C ALA A 357 13.21 -12.60 -13.08
N ARG A 358 13.06 -11.94 -14.20
CA ARG A 358 13.01 -12.58 -15.52
C ARG A 358 14.33 -13.30 -15.78
N THR A 359 14.45 -14.53 -15.36
CA THR A 359 15.48 -15.43 -15.89
C THR A 359 15.00 -15.91 -17.26
N ALA A 360 15.46 -15.26 -18.30
CA ALA A 360 15.30 -15.79 -19.65
C ALA A 360 15.82 -17.23 -19.65
N ARG A 361 14.92 -18.20 -19.77
CA ARG A 361 15.29 -19.59 -20.09
C ARG A 361 15.95 -19.58 -21.44
N ARG A 362 17.27 -19.51 -21.47
CA ARG A 362 18.03 -19.99 -22.62
C ARG A 362 17.91 -21.50 -22.63
N SER A 363 17.13 -22.00 -23.55
CA SER A 363 17.15 -23.40 -23.92
C SER A 363 18.55 -23.73 -24.44
N THR A 364 19.34 -24.40 -23.62
CA THR A 364 20.58 -25.03 -24.07
C THR A 364 20.25 -26.30 -24.77
N VAL A 365 20.25 -26.26 -26.10
CA VAL A 365 20.39 -27.45 -26.93
C VAL A 365 21.81 -27.96 -26.74
N PRO A 366 22.07 -29.23 -26.39
CA PRO A 366 23.41 -29.76 -26.32
C PRO A 366 23.91 -30.04 -27.75
N CYS A 367 24.84 -29.25 -28.24
CA CYS A 367 25.68 -29.62 -29.40
C CYS A 367 26.89 -30.38 -28.90
N SER A 368 26.88 -31.65 -29.13
CA SER A 368 28.07 -32.51 -29.10
C SER A 368 28.92 -32.25 -30.35
N GLY A 369 30.21 -32.00 -30.19
CA GLY A 369 31.16 -31.89 -31.30
C GLY A 369 32.51 -31.33 -30.86
N SER A 370 33.49 -32.20 -30.75
CA SER A 370 34.88 -31.97 -30.37
C SER A 370 35.75 -31.21 -31.40
N PRO A 371 37.01 -30.88 -31.11
CA PRO A 371 37.63 -29.60 -31.46
C PRO A 371 38.60 -29.67 -32.62
N THR A 372 38.83 -28.55 -33.35
CA THR A 372 40.05 -28.28 -34.09
C THR A 372 40.32 -26.76 -34.09
N ALA A 373 41.53 -26.41 -33.66
CA ALA A 373 42.13 -25.08 -33.74
C ALA A 373 42.94 -24.96 -35.04
N PRO A 374 43.70 -23.88 -35.28
CA PRO A 374 43.36 -22.45 -35.30
C PRO A 374 43.71 -21.79 -36.64
N THR A 375 43.20 -20.61 -36.93
CA THR A 375 43.85 -19.73 -37.91
C THR A 375 43.66 -18.24 -37.59
N ARG A 376 44.81 -17.56 -37.44
CA ARG A 376 44.95 -16.10 -37.41
C ARG A 376 44.56 -15.50 -38.74
N LEU A 377 43.96 -14.35 -38.76
CA LEU A 377 44.25 -13.29 -39.73
C LEU A 377 43.80 -11.91 -39.22
N THR A 378 44.71 -11.00 -39.40
CA THR A 378 44.81 -9.61 -39.02
C THR A 378 44.12 -8.65 -39.99
N ARG A 379 43.89 -7.42 -39.51
CA ARG A 379 43.69 -6.12 -40.20
C ARG A 379 42.31 -5.84 -40.78
N SER A 380 41.79 -4.62 -40.75
CA SER A 380 42.38 -3.27 -40.72
C SER A 380 41.34 -2.21 -40.35
N CYS A 381 41.82 -1.13 -39.72
CA CYS A 381 41.13 0.14 -39.57
C CYS A 381 40.80 0.79 -40.92
N ARG A 382 39.60 1.41 -41.04
CA ARG A 382 39.45 2.64 -41.82
C ARG A 382 38.39 3.56 -41.20
N SER A 383 38.86 4.73 -40.88
CA SER A 383 38.15 5.95 -40.59
C SER A 383 37.51 6.54 -41.83
N SER A 384 36.31 7.07 -41.76
CA SER A 384 35.89 8.15 -42.65
C SER A 384 35.01 9.14 -41.90
N ARG A 385 35.56 10.35 -41.82
CA ARG A 385 34.84 11.57 -41.50
C ARG A 385 34.06 12.04 -42.73
N THR A 386 32.88 12.60 -42.56
CA THR A 386 32.31 13.76 -43.32
C THR A 386 31.11 14.27 -42.57
N SER A 387 31.14 15.42 -41.96
CA SER A 387 30.84 16.78 -42.38
C SER A 387 29.38 17.15 -42.34
N THR A 388 29.08 18.05 -41.41
CA THR A 388 27.87 18.89 -41.18
C THR A 388 27.50 19.69 -42.45
N PRO A 389 26.25 20.18 -42.52
CA PRO A 389 26.10 21.63 -42.57
C PRO A 389 25.03 22.22 -41.61
N ARG A 390 25.40 23.41 -41.16
CA ARG A 390 24.56 24.42 -40.49
C ARG A 390 23.49 24.97 -41.42
N ARG A 391 22.29 25.30 -40.92
CA ARG A 391 21.44 26.45 -41.31
C ARG A 391 20.62 26.88 -40.10
N SER A 392 20.88 28.01 -39.59
CA SER A 392 20.39 29.36 -39.84
C SER A 392 19.01 29.66 -39.22
N ILE A 393 19.14 30.43 -38.22
CA ILE A 393 18.21 31.27 -37.44
C ILE A 393 17.23 32.07 -38.32
N LEU A 394 15.95 32.12 -37.97
CA LEU A 394 15.08 33.24 -38.23
C LEU A 394 14.25 33.56 -36.99
N ARG A 395 14.56 34.70 -36.40
CA ARG A 395 13.77 35.38 -35.36
C ARG A 395 12.67 36.18 -36.05
N THR A 396 11.46 36.19 -35.48
CA THR A 396 10.46 37.22 -35.72
C THR A 396 9.90 37.72 -34.38
N PRO A 397 9.63 39.04 -34.26
CA PRO A 397 9.43 39.72 -32.97
C PRO A 397 7.97 39.80 -32.53
N PRO A 398 7.67 40.31 -31.31
CA PRO A 398 6.37 40.22 -30.68
C PRO A 398 5.42 41.37 -31.14
N ARG A 399 4.13 41.08 -31.16
CA ARG A 399 3.07 42.06 -31.44
C ARG A 399 2.45 42.58 -30.15
N ALA A 400 2.21 43.87 -30.17
CA ALA A 400 1.73 44.75 -29.13
C ALA A 400 0.28 44.50 -28.69
N SER A 401 0.01 44.82 -27.45
CA SER A 401 -1.30 44.92 -26.80
C SER A 401 -2.05 46.16 -27.23
N PRO A 402 -3.39 46.17 -27.28
CA PRO A 402 -4.20 47.38 -27.29
C PRO A 402 -4.82 47.70 -25.91
N PRO A 403 -5.36 48.93 -25.73
CA PRO A 403 -5.39 49.60 -24.44
C PRO A 403 -6.69 49.44 -23.64
N ARG A 404 -6.56 49.78 -22.34
CA ARG A 404 -7.65 49.94 -21.37
C ARG A 404 -8.67 51.03 -21.75
N THR A 405 -9.95 50.76 -21.48
CA THR A 405 -10.92 51.79 -21.19
C THR A 405 -11.55 51.58 -19.82
N SER A 406 -11.44 52.61 -19.04
CA SER A 406 -12.06 52.81 -17.74
C SER A 406 -13.51 53.26 -17.87
N THR A 407 -14.42 52.74 -17.06
CA THR A 407 -15.55 53.53 -16.55
C THR A 407 -15.95 52.97 -15.17
N GLY A 408 -15.92 53.89 -14.22
CA GLY A 408 -16.25 53.63 -12.83
C GLY A 408 -17.74 53.58 -12.53
N ARG A 409 -18.06 53.01 -11.39
CA ARG A 409 -19.13 53.47 -10.51
C ARG A 409 -18.90 52.96 -9.08
N THR A 410 -18.74 53.90 -8.21
CA THR A 410 -18.83 53.83 -6.77
C THR A 410 -20.23 53.45 -6.32
N ALA A 411 -20.33 52.51 -5.39
CA ALA A 411 -21.49 52.35 -4.52
C ALA A 411 -21.01 51.99 -3.09
N SER A 412 -21.25 52.93 -2.21
CA SER A 412 -21.07 52.84 -0.78
C SER A 412 -22.09 51.89 -0.15
N LEU A 413 -21.65 50.99 0.71
CA LEU A 413 -22.53 50.25 1.65
C LEU A 413 -22.02 50.42 3.08
N ARG A 414 -22.95 50.90 3.91
CA ARG A 414 -22.82 51.08 5.36
C ARG A 414 -22.85 49.74 6.10
N PRO A 415 -22.27 49.65 7.32
CA PRO A 415 -22.28 48.44 8.10
C PRO A 415 -23.60 48.26 8.85
N CYS A 416 -24.12 47.02 8.86
CA CYS A 416 -25.24 46.60 9.69
C CYS A 416 -24.72 45.90 10.93
N ALA A 417 -25.21 46.39 12.08
CA ALA A 417 -24.90 45.82 13.41
C ALA A 417 -25.64 44.52 13.64
N THR A 418 -24.96 43.59 14.25
CA THR A 418 -25.52 42.32 14.79
C THR A 418 -26.08 42.55 16.20
N PRO A 419 -27.25 42.00 16.55
CA PRO A 419 -27.66 41.91 17.94
C PRO A 419 -27.20 40.57 18.58
N ALA A 420 -26.66 40.66 19.77
CA ALA A 420 -26.31 39.55 20.65
C ALA A 420 -27.56 38.77 21.10
N SER A 421 -27.50 37.44 21.07
CA SER A 421 -28.45 36.55 21.73
C SER A 421 -27.84 35.92 22.98
N PRO A 422 -28.64 35.71 24.01
CA PRO A 422 -28.17 35.34 25.34
C PRO A 422 -27.96 33.84 25.50
N THR A 423 -26.91 33.47 26.23
CA THR A 423 -26.54 32.13 26.68
C THR A 423 -27.55 31.63 27.74
N PRO A 424 -28.04 30.38 27.70
CA PRO A 424 -28.75 29.77 28.80
C PRO A 424 -27.80 29.17 29.85
N PRO A 425 -28.21 29.05 31.11
CA PRO A 425 -27.37 28.61 32.22
C PRO A 425 -27.21 27.10 32.27
N MET A 426 -26.01 26.64 32.69
CA MET A 426 -25.69 25.24 32.96
C MET A 426 -26.44 24.72 34.20
N PRO A 427 -26.92 23.47 34.17
CA PRO A 427 -27.33 22.77 35.37
C PRO A 427 -26.12 22.08 36.03
N SER A 428 -25.95 22.33 37.30
CA SER A 428 -25.04 21.64 38.20
C SER A 428 -25.59 20.26 38.61
N ASN A 429 -24.65 19.34 38.83
CA ASN A 429 -24.80 18.02 39.48
C ASN A 429 -25.23 16.84 38.63
N ALA A 430 -24.24 16.02 38.27
CA ALA A 430 -24.40 14.56 38.33
C ALA A 430 -23.04 13.84 38.42
N THR A 431 -22.83 13.22 39.54
CA THR A 431 -22.11 11.95 39.82
C THR A 431 -21.01 11.52 38.86
N ARG A 432 -19.77 11.64 39.35
CA ARG A 432 -18.58 10.98 38.82
C ARG A 432 -18.79 9.47 38.70
N ARG A 433 -19.00 8.96 37.49
CA ARG A 433 -18.68 7.59 37.16
C ARG A 433 -17.30 7.61 36.46
N ARG A 434 -16.35 6.84 37.01
CA ARG A 434 -15.05 6.62 36.46
C ARG A 434 -15.21 5.98 35.07
N PRO A 435 -14.50 6.43 34.02
CA PRO A 435 -14.44 5.66 32.81
C PRO A 435 -13.60 4.40 33.07
N ALA A 436 -14.09 3.28 32.58
CA ALA A 436 -13.36 2.04 32.53
C ALA A 436 -12.07 2.26 31.75
N ARG A 437 -10.95 1.82 32.34
CA ARG A 437 -9.67 1.75 31.65
C ARG A 437 -9.78 0.63 30.63
N TRP A 438 -9.81 0.96 29.39
CA TRP A 438 -9.47 0.04 28.34
C TRP A 438 -7.95 -0.15 28.39
N ALA A 439 -7.49 -1.24 28.94
CA ALA A 439 -6.16 -1.73 28.74
C ALA A 439 -6.18 -2.47 27.41
N THR A 440 -5.80 -1.80 26.35
CA THR A 440 -5.29 -2.47 25.16
C THR A 440 -3.93 -3.04 25.55
N ALA A 441 -3.89 -4.35 25.76
CA ALA A 441 -2.65 -5.08 25.76
C ALA A 441 -2.25 -5.31 24.30
N TRP A 442 -1.15 -4.71 23.91
CA TRP A 442 -0.34 -5.06 22.72
C TRP A 442 1.08 -5.30 23.16
#